data_54113a0ec02b75a25f7bf9fca883fc0d
#
_entry.id   54113a0ec02b75a25f7bf9fca883fc0d
#
_cell.length_a   1.000
_cell.length_b   1.000
_cell.length_c   1.000
_cell.angle_alpha   90.00
_cell.angle_beta   90.00
_cell.angle_gamma   90.00
#
_symmetry.space_group_name_H-M   'P 1'
#
loop_
_entity.id
_entity.type
_entity.pdbx_description
1 polymer ?
#
loop_
_entity_poly.entity_id
_entity_poly.type
_entity_poly.pdbx_seq_one_letter_code
_entity_poly.pdbx_strand_id
1 'polypeptide(L)'
;ACLLLGACSATGQNAPTEPTGEQASRAVASKHRVVILTDMEADPDDTQSLIRLLLYSNEIDIEALVATTSIWKKKDIRPDSIRTTLGKYGEVYDTLSQHAPDYPTESELQDLVMSGQPGYGMASVGTGQSTEGSDAIIRLLEAEDDRPLWISVWGGANTLAQALHDVRETKSDAEAARLISKLRVYTISDQDDS
;
A
#
# COMPACT_ATOMS: atom_id res chain seq x y z
N ALA A 1 -63.66 58.32 -2.51
CA ALA A 1 -63.56 56.93 -2.33
C ALA A 1 -62.86 56.30 -3.56
N CYS A 2 -61.63 55.98 -3.47
CA CYS A 2 -60.88 55.28 -4.56
C CYS A 2 -60.14 54.13 -3.92
N LEU A 3 -60.57 52.94 -4.24
CA LEU A 3 -59.91 51.66 -3.87
C LEU A 3 -58.71 51.47 -4.79
N LEU A 4 -57.54 51.28 -4.25
CA LEU A 4 -56.36 50.75 -4.95
C LEU A 4 -56.13 49.35 -4.48
N LEU A 5 -56.35 48.39 -5.39
CA LEU A 5 -56.00 46.98 -5.26
C LEU A 5 -54.50 46.84 -5.55
N GLY A 6 -53.70 46.47 -4.56
CA GLY A 6 -52.28 46.09 -4.68
C GLY A 6 -52.16 44.64 -5.07
N ALA A 7 -51.57 44.36 -6.20
CA ALA A 7 -51.24 42.98 -6.63
C ALA A 7 -49.99 42.50 -5.87
N CYS A 8 -50.11 41.42 -5.11
CA CYS A 8 -48.99 40.68 -4.53
C CYS A 8 -48.34 39.79 -5.59
N SER A 9 -47.10 40.14 -5.99
CA SER A 9 -46.27 39.25 -6.81
C SER A 9 -45.70 38.15 -5.94
N ALA A 10 -46.06 36.92 -6.23
CA ALA A 10 -45.47 35.73 -5.62
C ALA A 10 -44.05 35.52 -6.21
N THR A 11 -43.06 35.68 -5.39
CA THR A 11 -41.67 35.22 -5.72
C THR A 11 -41.64 33.73 -5.67
N GLY A 12 -41.39 33.13 -6.83
CA GLY A 12 -41.18 31.67 -6.95
C GLY A 12 -39.93 31.27 -6.17
N GLN A 13 -40.13 30.44 -5.16
CA GLN A 13 -39.06 29.70 -4.51
C GLN A 13 -38.59 28.60 -5.46
N ASN A 14 -37.37 28.71 -5.97
CA ASN A 14 -36.71 27.60 -6.63
C ASN A 14 -36.49 26.48 -5.61
N ALA A 15 -37.16 25.37 -5.79
CA ALA A 15 -36.86 24.12 -5.09
C ALA A 15 -35.42 23.71 -5.39
N PRO A 16 -34.68 23.15 -4.43
CA PRO A 16 -33.36 22.62 -4.71
C PRO A 16 -33.49 21.48 -5.74
N THR A 17 -32.85 21.66 -6.89
CA THR A 17 -32.72 20.62 -7.91
C THR A 17 -31.92 19.47 -7.28
N GLU A 18 -32.53 18.28 -7.24
CA GLU A 18 -31.78 17.04 -6.92
C GLU A 18 -30.62 16.89 -7.90
N PRO A 19 -29.43 16.47 -7.43
CA PRO A 19 -28.29 16.27 -8.30
C PRO A 19 -28.64 15.20 -9.34
N THR A 20 -28.57 15.58 -10.61
CA THR A 20 -28.74 14.68 -11.74
C THR A 20 -27.69 13.58 -11.68
N GLY A 21 -28.05 12.33 -12.04
CA GLY A 21 -27.22 11.12 -11.94
C GLY A 21 -25.85 11.20 -12.64
N GLU A 22 -25.54 12.29 -13.36
CA GLU A 22 -24.24 12.56 -13.99
C GLU A 22 -23.17 13.05 -12.99
N GLN A 23 -23.57 13.51 -11.79
CA GLN A 23 -22.62 13.89 -10.74
C GLN A 23 -22.20 12.71 -9.85
N ALA A 24 -22.85 11.56 -9.96
CA ALA A 24 -22.49 10.35 -9.22
C ALA A 24 -21.34 9.54 -9.86
N SER A 25 -20.93 9.87 -11.08
CA SER A 25 -19.69 9.36 -11.67
C SER A 25 -18.49 10.23 -11.26
N ARG A 26 -18.39 10.55 -9.99
CA ARG A 26 -17.13 11.04 -9.43
C ARG A 26 -16.16 9.87 -9.54
N ALA A 27 -15.11 10.03 -10.35
CA ALA A 27 -14.06 9.06 -10.51
C ALA A 27 -13.77 8.40 -9.15
N VAL A 28 -13.94 7.09 -9.07
CA VAL A 28 -13.50 6.31 -7.92
C VAL A 28 -12.04 6.69 -7.77
N ALA A 29 -11.69 7.36 -6.67
CA ALA A 29 -10.31 7.75 -6.41
C ALA A 29 -9.49 6.47 -6.48
N SER A 30 -8.51 6.41 -7.37
CA SER A 30 -7.66 5.22 -7.52
C SER A 30 -7.03 4.91 -6.17
N LYS A 31 -7.12 3.65 -5.74
CA LYS A 31 -6.52 3.19 -4.48
C LYS A 31 -5.01 3.49 -4.47
N HIS A 32 -4.47 3.74 -3.31
CA HIS A 32 -3.02 3.88 -3.15
C HIS A 32 -2.35 2.50 -3.20
N ARG A 33 -1.24 2.42 -3.94
CA ARG A 33 -0.42 1.22 -4.06
C ARG A 33 0.58 1.16 -2.93
N VAL A 34 0.67 0.05 -2.21
CA VAL A 34 1.58 -0.09 -1.07
C VAL A 34 2.35 -1.41 -1.09
N VAL A 35 3.63 -1.33 -0.77
CA VAL A 35 4.49 -2.45 -0.39
C VAL A 35 4.79 -2.31 1.09
N ILE A 36 4.66 -3.39 1.84
CA ILE A 36 5.00 -3.47 3.26
C ILE A 36 6.32 -4.21 3.43
N LEU A 37 7.25 -3.62 4.16
CA LEU A 37 8.49 -4.27 4.61
C LEU A 37 8.37 -4.51 6.12
N THR A 38 8.31 -5.79 6.54
CA THR A 38 7.95 -6.17 7.91
C THR A 38 8.91 -7.22 8.47
N ASP A 39 9.35 -7.05 9.72
CA ASP A 39 10.19 -7.99 10.45
C ASP A 39 9.38 -8.85 11.44
N MET A 40 8.26 -9.40 10.97
CA MET A 40 7.35 -10.24 11.74
C MET A 40 8.04 -11.06 12.82
N GLU A 41 7.49 -11.06 14.03
CA GLU A 41 8.01 -11.73 15.24
C GLU A 41 9.26 -11.05 15.85
N ALA A 42 9.68 -9.86 15.42
CA ALA A 42 10.62 -9.07 16.21
C ALA A 42 9.96 -8.66 17.53
N ASP A 43 8.75 -8.12 17.43
CA ASP A 43 7.80 -7.93 18.51
C ASP A 43 6.34 -8.05 17.99
N PRO A 44 5.29 -7.84 18.80
CA PRO A 44 3.92 -8.12 18.37
C PRO A 44 3.28 -7.06 17.47
N ASP A 45 3.87 -5.89 17.30
CA ASP A 45 3.24 -4.73 16.66
C ASP A 45 3.07 -4.90 15.15
N ASP A 46 4.01 -5.54 14.46
CA ASP A 46 3.91 -5.85 13.03
C ASP A 46 2.72 -6.78 12.74
N THR A 47 2.52 -7.81 13.58
CA THR A 47 1.36 -8.69 13.45
C THR A 47 0.06 -7.89 13.64
N GLN A 48 0.01 -7.01 14.64
CA GLN A 48 -1.15 -6.16 14.90
C GLN A 48 -1.40 -5.16 13.78
N SER A 49 -0.33 -4.60 13.20
CA SER A 49 -0.40 -3.66 12.09
C SER A 49 -0.88 -4.34 10.80
N LEU A 50 -0.39 -5.57 10.55
CA LEU A 50 -0.85 -6.36 9.40
C LEU A 50 -2.33 -6.71 9.52
N ILE A 51 -2.79 -7.17 10.69
CA ILE A 51 -4.22 -7.44 10.92
C ILE A 51 -5.04 -6.18 10.65
N ARG A 52 -4.61 -5.03 11.13
CA ARG A 52 -5.30 -3.75 10.90
C ARG A 52 -5.31 -3.38 9.42
N LEU A 53 -4.18 -3.52 8.71
CA LEU A 53 -4.09 -3.27 7.27
C LEU A 53 -5.07 -4.14 6.48
N LEU A 54 -5.17 -5.42 6.82
CA LEU A 54 -6.07 -6.37 6.16
C LEU A 54 -7.55 -5.97 6.29
N LEU A 55 -7.94 -5.33 7.39
CA LEU A 55 -9.30 -4.80 7.56
C LEU A 55 -9.60 -3.58 6.67
N TYR A 56 -8.57 -2.96 6.08
CA TYR A 56 -8.68 -1.84 5.14
C TYR A 56 -8.20 -2.22 3.73
N SER A 57 -8.00 -3.50 3.45
CA SER A 57 -7.45 -3.94 2.17
C SER A 57 -8.40 -3.69 0.98
N ASN A 58 -9.67 -3.41 1.25
CA ASN A 58 -10.62 -2.94 0.24
C ASN A 58 -10.38 -1.47 -0.20
N GLU A 59 -9.61 -0.68 0.54
CA GLU A 59 -9.33 0.75 0.28
C GLU A 59 -7.92 0.98 -0.27
N ILE A 60 -7.06 -0.04 -0.26
CA ILE A 60 -5.63 0.05 -0.56
C ILE A 60 -5.26 -1.11 -1.49
N ASP A 61 -4.47 -0.83 -2.54
CA ASP A 61 -3.87 -1.86 -3.38
C ASP A 61 -2.56 -2.33 -2.72
N ILE A 62 -2.63 -3.45 -2.02
CA ILE A 62 -1.45 -4.11 -1.45
C ILE A 62 -0.73 -4.81 -2.59
N GLU A 63 0.51 -4.39 -2.90
CA GLU A 63 1.28 -4.89 -4.04
C GLU A 63 2.33 -5.93 -3.64
N ALA A 64 2.82 -5.88 -2.40
CA ALA A 64 3.69 -6.90 -1.84
C ALA A 64 3.71 -6.82 -0.30
N LEU A 65 3.88 -7.98 0.33
CA LEU A 65 4.12 -8.17 1.76
C LEU A 65 5.48 -8.86 1.92
N VAL A 66 6.50 -8.09 2.27
CA VAL A 66 7.89 -8.55 2.22
C VAL A 66 8.43 -8.76 3.62
N ALA A 67 8.82 -10.00 3.93
CA ALA A 67 9.51 -10.32 5.18
C ALA A 67 10.94 -9.79 5.13
N THR A 68 11.32 -8.96 6.10
CA THR A 68 12.63 -8.32 6.19
C THR A 68 13.34 -8.63 7.51
N THR A 69 14.60 -8.27 7.60
CA THR A 69 15.33 -8.14 8.87
C THR A 69 15.20 -6.73 9.42
N SER A 70 15.59 -6.54 10.68
CA SER A 70 15.73 -5.24 11.34
C SER A 70 16.87 -5.27 12.36
N ILE A 71 17.10 -4.16 13.08
CA ILE A 71 18.04 -4.12 14.18
C ILE A 71 17.65 -5.11 15.29
N TRP A 72 16.35 -5.36 15.47
CA TRP A 72 15.81 -6.26 16.49
C TRP A 72 15.80 -7.73 16.04
N LYS A 73 15.75 -7.97 14.73
CA LYS A 73 15.72 -9.28 14.10
C LYS A 73 16.71 -9.36 12.95
N LYS A 74 17.98 -9.50 13.27
CA LYS A 74 19.11 -9.42 12.32
C LYS A 74 19.29 -10.65 11.43
N LYS A 75 18.61 -11.71 11.71
CA LYS A 75 18.62 -12.97 10.95
C LYS A 75 17.22 -13.51 10.95
N ASP A 76 16.92 -14.36 9.99
CA ASP A 76 15.72 -15.15 10.11
C ASP A 76 14.43 -14.35 9.84
N ILE A 77 14.25 -14.00 8.58
CA ILE A 77 12.99 -13.41 8.10
C ILE A 77 11.81 -14.39 8.23
N ARG A 78 10.58 -13.90 8.37
CA ARG A 78 9.40 -14.71 8.67
C ARG A 78 8.25 -14.56 7.64
N PRO A 79 8.43 -14.97 6.39
CA PRO A 79 7.33 -14.97 5.41
C PRO A 79 6.18 -15.89 5.84
N ASP A 80 6.48 -17.00 6.54
CA ASP A 80 5.44 -17.92 7.01
C ASP A 80 4.52 -17.32 8.07
N SER A 81 5.00 -16.37 8.87
CA SER A 81 4.18 -15.66 9.85
C SER A 81 3.23 -14.67 9.19
N ILE A 82 3.67 -14.02 8.08
CA ILE A 82 2.77 -13.25 7.22
C ILE A 82 1.67 -14.18 6.69
N ARG A 83 2.05 -15.31 6.09
CA ARG A 83 1.11 -16.30 5.52
C ARG A 83 0.11 -16.83 6.55
N THR A 84 0.57 -17.08 7.77
CA THR A 84 -0.30 -17.52 8.87
C THR A 84 -1.35 -16.46 9.21
N THR A 85 -0.96 -15.18 9.23
CA THR A 85 -1.88 -14.05 9.48
C THR A 85 -2.89 -13.92 8.35
N LEU A 86 -2.48 -14.09 7.10
CA LEU A 86 -3.38 -14.11 5.94
C LEU A 86 -4.38 -15.25 5.99
N GLY A 87 -3.98 -16.43 6.46
CA GLY A 87 -4.92 -17.53 6.70
C GLY A 87 -6.02 -17.16 7.71
N LYS A 88 -5.70 -16.37 8.76
CA LYS A 88 -6.70 -15.86 9.68
C LYS A 88 -7.63 -14.81 9.06
N TYR A 89 -7.11 -14.01 8.14
CA TYR A 89 -7.94 -13.12 7.32
C TYR A 89 -8.92 -13.92 6.47
N GLY A 90 -8.49 -15.03 5.84
CA GLY A 90 -9.34 -15.92 5.07
C GLY A 90 -10.55 -16.45 5.86
N GLU A 91 -10.37 -16.75 7.15
CA GLU A 91 -11.46 -17.21 8.03
C GLU A 91 -12.58 -16.17 8.22
N VAL A 92 -12.30 -14.87 8.00
CA VAL A 92 -13.27 -13.77 8.18
C VAL A 92 -13.64 -13.08 6.87
N TYR A 93 -13.06 -13.48 5.75
CA TYR A 93 -13.22 -12.86 4.43
C TYR A 93 -14.69 -12.73 4.01
N ASP A 94 -15.47 -13.80 4.14
CA ASP A 94 -16.89 -13.80 3.76
C ASP A 94 -17.70 -12.79 4.57
N THR A 95 -17.33 -12.56 5.83
CA THR A 95 -17.97 -11.57 6.70
C THR A 95 -17.57 -10.15 6.28
N LEU A 96 -16.29 -9.90 6.02
CA LEU A 96 -15.82 -8.61 5.56
C LEU A 96 -16.47 -8.20 4.24
N SER A 97 -16.58 -9.13 3.29
CA SER A 97 -17.17 -8.92 1.97
C SER A 97 -18.68 -8.59 2.01
N GLN A 98 -19.36 -8.86 3.13
CA GLN A 98 -20.74 -8.43 3.35
C GLN A 98 -20.85 -6.95 3.74
N HIS A 99 -19.77 -6.37 4.31
CA HIS A 99 -19.75 -4.97 4.76
C HIS A 99 -19.32 -4.00 3.66
N ALA A 100 -18.37 -4.42 2.81
CA ALA A 100 -17.89 -3.61 1.70
C ALA A 100 -17.40 -4.51 0.55
N PRO A 101 -17.44 -4.02 -0.71
CA PRO A 101 -16.84 -4.70 -1.85
C PRO A 101 -15.32 -4.58 -1.86
N ASP A 102 -14.70 -5.24 -2.82
CA ASP A 102 -13.29 -5.07 -3.23
C ASP A 102 -12.25 -5.52 -2.20
N TYR A 103 -12.61 -6.36 -1.25
CA TYR A 103 -11.65 -7.08 -0.43
C TYR A 103 -10.92 -8.13 -1.29
N PRO A 104 -9.58 -8.16 -1.30
CA PRO A 104 -8.83 -9.22 -1.96
C PRO A 104 -9.08 -10.55 -1.24
N THR A 105 -9.07 -11.63 -2.00
CA THR A 105 -9.16 -12.98 -1.44
C THR A 105 -7.88 -13.34 -0.69
N GLU A 106 -7.95 -14.34 0.21
CA GLU A 106 -6.76 -14.89 0.87
C GLU A 106 -5.71 -15.33 -0.15
N SER A 107 -6.11 -16.03 -1.22
CA SER A 107 -5.19 -16.53 -2.23
C SER A 107 -4.44 -15.41 -2.93
N GLU A 108 -5.13 -14.33 -3.31
CA GLU A 108 -4.49 -13.16 -3.93
C GLU A 108 -3.45 -12.54 -2.98
N LEU A 109 -3.76 -12.42 -1.70
CA LEU A 109 -2.82 -11.90 -0.71
C LEU A 109 -1.65 -12.84 -0.44
N GLN A 110 -1.86 -14.16 -0.44
CA GLN A 110 -0.82 -15.17 -0.28
C GLN A 110 0.23 -15.10 -1.40
N ASP A 111 -0.19 -14.77 -2.62
CA ASP A 111 0.69 -14.62 -3.78
C ASP A 111 1.58 -13.36 -3.70
N LEU A 112 1.25 -12.42 -2.82
CA LEU A 112 2.02 -11.19 -2.59
C LEU A 112 3.10 -11.34 -1.51
N VAL A 113 3.18 -12.48 -0.84
CA VAL A 113 4.16 -12.70 0.24
C VAL A 113 5.50 -13.08 -0.33
N MET A 114 6.53 -12.29 -0.02
CA MET A 114 7.87 -12.41 -0.57
C MET A 114 8.95 -12.36 0.52
N SER A 115 10.11 -12.93 0.20
CA SER A 115 11.30 -12.85 1.05
C SER A 115 12.18 -11.67 0.65
N GLY A 116 12.50 -10.81 1.61
CA GLY A 116 13.50 -9.75 1.48
C GLY A 116 14.91 -10.24 1.83
N GLN A 117 15.78 -9.29 2.23
CA GLN A 117 17.16 -9.60 2.58
C GLN A 117 17.23 -10.51 3.81
N PRO A 118 17.93 -11.66 3.71
CA PRO A 118 18.03 -12.62 4.82
C PRO A 118 19.00 -12.17 5.92
N GLY A 119 19.84 -11.18 5.64
CA GLY A 119 20.83 -10.62 6.57
C GLY A 119 20.56 -9.15 6.83
N TYR A 120 20.93 -8.72 8.04
CA TYR A 120 20.78 -7.34 8.51
C TYR A 120 21.78 -6.38 7.88
N GLY A 121 21.30 -5.17 7.60
CA GLY A 121 22.11 -4.01 7.27
C GLY A 121 22.65 -4.00 5.86
N MET A 122 23.47 -2.99 5.58
CA MET A 122 24.06 -2.75 4.27
C MET A 122 25.05 -3.85 3.82
N ALA A 123 25.54 -4.70 4.74
CA ALA A 123 26.35 -5.86 4.38
C ALA A 123 25.60 -6.90 3.53
N SER A 124 24.28 -6.86 3.55
CA SER A 124 23.38 -7.72 2.75
C SER A 124 22.84 -7.01 1.50
N VAL A 125 23.43 -5.88 1.11
CA VAL A 125 23.06 -5.10 -0.08
C VAL A 125 24.27 -5.00 -1.02
N GLY A 126 24.03 -5.20 -2.31
CA GLY A 126 25.07 -5.09 -3.33
C GLY A 126 24.87 -6.05 -4.50
N THR A 127 25.85 -6.08 -5.38
CA THR A 127 25.82 -6.92 -6.58
C THR A 127 25.64 -8.41 -6.22
N GLY A 128 24.62 -9.04 -6.80
CA GLY A 128 24.32 -10.46 -6.57
C GLY A 128 23.58 -10.74 -5.28
N GLN A 129 23.07 -9.72 -4.61
CA GLN A 129 22.29 -9.84 -3.37
C GLN A 129 20.76 -9.64 -3.60
N SER A 130 20.33 -9.60 -4.87
CA SER A 130 18.90 -9.46 -5.20
C SER A 130 18.06 -10.58 -4.57
N THR A 131 16.86 -10.22 -4.14
CA THR A 131 15.91 -11.13 -3.51
C THR A 131 14.56 -11.01 -4.20
N GLU A 132 13.67 -11.97 -3.93
CA GLU A 132 12.30 -11.95 -4.43
C GLU A 132 11.61 -10.60 -4.12
N GLY A 133 11.79 -10.08 -2.90
CA GLY A 133 11.23 -8.80 -2.47
C GLY A 133 11.84 -7.59 -3.18
N SER A 134 13.17 -7.55 -3.37
CA SER A 134 13.81 -6.44 -4.11
C SER A 134 13.42 -6.46 -5.59
N ASP A 135 13.35 -7.64 -6.21
CA ASP A 135 12.91 -7.80 -7.60
C ASP A 135 11.45 -7.40 -7.80
N ALA A 136 10.59 -7.69 -6.81
CA ALA A 136 9.20 -7.27 -6.83
C ALA A 136 9.07 -5.74 -6.83
N ILE A 137 9.81 -5.04 -5.97
CA ILE A 137 9.81 -3.58 -5.93
C ILE A 137 10.22 -3.01 -7.30
N ILE A 138 11.26 -3.58 -7.93
CA ILE A 138 11.70 -3.14 -9.27
C ILE A 138 10.59 -3.34 -10.31
N ARG A 139 9.98 -4.53 -10.37
CA ARG A 139 8.87 -4.81 -11.29
C ARG A 139 7.70 -3.85 -11.11
N LEU A 140 7.34 -3.54 -9.86
CA LEU A 140 6.27 -2.61 -9.53
C LEU A 140 6.57 -1.16 -9.96
N LEU A 141 7.86 -0.74 -9.91
CA LEU A 141 8.30 0.56 -10.41
C LEU A 141 8.29 0.63 -11.94
N GLU A 142 8.64 -0.47 -12.61
CA GLU A 142 8.66 -0.58 -14.07
C GLU A 142 7.26 -0.70 -14.68
N ALA A 143 6.27 -1.11 -13.89
CA ALA A 143 4.90 -1.25 -14.37
C ALA A 143 4.35 0.07 -14.97
N GLU A 144 3.48 -0.09 -15.98
CA GLU A 144 2.76 1.02 -16.60
C GLU A 144 1.62 1.51 -15.69
N ASP A 145 1.99 2.01 -14.52
CA ASP A 145 1.09 2.61 -13.53
C ASP A 145 1.71 3.92 -13.05
N ASP A 146 1.02 5.02 -13.29
CA ASP A 146 1.48 6.36 -12.94
C ASP A 146 1.24 6.72 -11.47
N ARG A 147 0.50 5.88 -10.73
CA ARG A 147 0.27 6.09 -9.31
C ARG A 147 1.59 5.93 -8.55
N PRO A 148 1.84 6.76 -7.53
CA PRO A 148 2.98 6.56 -6.64
C PRO A 148 2.95 5.17 -5.99
N LEU A 149 4.12 4.56 -5.84
CA LEU A 149 4.31 3.34 -5.06
C LEU A 149 4.77 3.70 -3.65
N TRP A 150 3.93 3.45 -2.67
CA TRP A 150 4.27 3.65 -1.28
C TRP A 150 5.01 2.42 -0.75
N ILE A 151 6.16 2.67 -0.12
CA ILE A 151 6.89 1.65 0.65
C ILE A 151 6.71 2.02 2.12
N SER A 152 5.96 1.20 2.84
CA SER A 152 5.79 1.35 4.29
C SER A 152 6.76 0.39 4.98
N VAL A 153 7.75 0.95 5.65
CA VAL A 153 8.82 0.19 6.32
C VAL A 153 8.44 0.07 7.78
N TRP A 154 8.16 -1.16 8.21
CA TRP A 154 7.86 -1.50 9.60
C TRP A 154 9.06 -2.16 10.28
N GLY A 155 9.82 -2.95 9.51
CA GLY A 155 11.11 -3.51 9.88
C GLY A 155 12.27 -2.78 9.19
N GLY A 156 13.27 -3.52 8.71
CA GLY A 156 14.43 -2.91 8.06
C GLY A 156 14.21 -2.50 6.60
N ALA A 157 14.96 -1.50 6.16
CA ALA A 157 14.87 -0.90 4.83
C ALA A 157 15.82 -1.53 3.79
N ASN A 158 16.64 -2.52 4.16
CA ASN A 158 17.71 -3.03 3.30
C ASN A 158 17.20 -3.71 2.02
N THR A 159 15.98 -4.27 2.01
CA THR A 159 15.38 -4.79 0.78
C THR A 159 15.05 -3.67 -0.22
N LEU A 160 14.57 -2.53 0.25
CA LEU A 160 14.42 -1.34 -0.59
C LEU A 160 15.78 -0.83 -1.07
N ALA A 161 16.79 -0.81 -0.20
CA ALA A 161 18.14 -0.41 -0.56
C ALA A 161 18.71 -1.32 -1.67
N GLN A 162 18.47 -2.63 -1.62
CA GLN A 162 18.84 -3.56 -2.68
C GLN A 162 18.14 -3.24 -3.99
N ALA A 163 16.83 -3.03 -3.97
CA ALA A 163 16.10 -2.65 -5.18
C ALA A 163 16.65 -1.37 -5.83
N LEU A 164 16.96 -0.36 -5.01
CA LEU A 164 17.55 0.89 -5.49
C LEU A 164 18.99 0.71 -6.00
N HIS A 165 19.78 -0.16 -5.38
CA HIS A 165 21.10 -0.55 -5.87
C HIS A 165 20.99 -1.16 -7.26
N ASP A 166 20.13 -2.18 -7.44
CA ASP A 166 19.98 -2.90 -8.71
C ASP A 166 19.44 -1.99 -9.82
N VAL A 167 18.51 -1.09 -9.51
CA VAL A 167 18.05 -0.06 -10.45
C VAL A 167 19.21 0.81 -10.93
N ARG A 168 20.08 1.26 -10.04
CA ARG A 168 21.23 2.11 -10.40
C ARG A 168 22.31 1.37 -11.20
N GLU A 169 22.50 0.08 -10.92
CA GLU A 169 23.48 -0.74 -11.65
C GLU A 169 23.01 -1.12 -13.06
N THR A 170 21.69 -1.27 -13.25
CA THR A 170 21.14 -1.85 -14.48
C THR A 170 20.47 -0.87 -15.42
N LYS A 171 20.07 0.32 -14.93
CA LYS A 171 19.37 1.34 -15.72
C LYS A 171 20.25 2.55 -16.00
N SER A 172 19.91 3.31 -17.04
CA SER A 172 20.49 4.63 -17.24
C SER A 172 20.10 5.59 -16.12
N ASP A 173 20.92 6.63 -15.88
CA ASP A 173 20.63 7.65 -14.86
C ASP A 173 19.25 8.28 -15.01
N ALA A 174 18.83 8.55 -16.25
CA ALA A 174 17.51 9.14 -16.53
C ALA A 174 16.37 8.18 -16.19
N GLU A 175 16.53 6.90 -16.51
CA GLU A 175 15.52 5.88 -16.22
C GLU A 175 15.47 5.58 -14.70
N ALA A 176 16.61 5.45 -14.05
CA ALA A 176 16.70 5.30 -12.60
C ALA A 176 16.02 6.46 -11.88
N ALA A 177 16.28 7.71 -12.29
CA ALA A 177 15.63 8.89 -11.73
C ALA A 177 14.10 8.85 -11.94
N ARG A 178 13.64 8.43 -13.11
CA ARG A 178 12.20 8.28 -13.40
C ARG A 178 11.55 7.24 -12.50
N LEU A 179 12.15 6.06 -12.36
CA LEU A 179 11.61 4.99 -11.50
C LEU A 179 11.57 5.43 -10.04
N ILE A 180 12.67 5.99 -9.53
CA ILE A 180 12.78 6.47 -8.15
C ILE A 180 11.76 7.59 -7.86
N SER A 181 11.43 8.43 -8.85
CA SER A 181 10.45 9.51 -8.66
C SER A 181 9.03 9.03 -8.32
N LYS A 182 8.69 7.78 -8.66
CA LYS A 182 7.41 7.13 -8.30
C LYS A 182 7.34 6.77 -6.82
N LEU A 183 8.47 6.62 -6.13
CA LEU A 183 8.50 6.15 -4.75
C LEU A 183 7.99 7.18 -3.74
N ARG A 184 7.29 6.69 -2.75
CA ARG A 184 6.95 7.38 -1.50
C ARG A 184 7.32 6.44 -0.36
N VAL A 185 8.31 6.82 0.43
CA VAL A 185 8.80 5.97 1.53
C VAL A 185 8.35 6.55 2.85
N TYR A 186 7.75 5.71 3.67
CA TYR A 186 7.38 6.00 5.04
C TYR A 186 8.07 4.99 5.97
N THR A 187 8.82 5.49 6.93
CA THR A 187 9.55 4.69 7.91
C THR A 187 9.12 5.05 9.32
N ILE A 188 9.18 4.09 10.23
CA ILE A 188 9.11 4.36 11.66
C ILE A 188 10.48 4.86 12.10
N SER A 189 10.55 6.09 12.61
CA SER A 189 11.78 6.72 13.08
C SER A 189 12.45 5.85 14.16
N ASP A 190 13.77 5.64 14.08
CA ASP A 190 14.67 4.93 15.01
C ASP A 190 14.45 3.42 15.20
N GLN A 191 13.46 2.81 14.57
CA GLN A 191 13.23 1.35 14.65
C GLN A 191 13.64 0.62 13.37
N ASP A 192 13.67 1.31 12.26
CA ASP A 192 13.95 0.77 10.92
C ASP A 192 15.44 0.84 10.58
N ASP A 193 16.27 0.82 11.59
CA ASP A 193 17.72 0.86 11.40
C ASP A 193 18.21 -0.47 10.83
N SER A 194 18.74 -0.43 9.60
CA SER A 194 19.19 -1.62 8.87
C SER A 194 20.35 -1.32 7.92
#